data_2997e9f423d23a1d63e6edc98d0ed48f
#
_entry.id   2997e9f423d23a1d63e6edc98d0ed48f
#
_cell.length_a   1.000
_cell.length_b   1.000
_cell.length_c   1.000
_cell.angle_alpha   90.00
_cell.angle_beta   90.00
_cell.angle_gamma   90.00
#
_symmetry.space_group_name_H-M   'P 1'
#
loop_
_entity.id
_entity.type
_entity.pdbx_description
1 polymer ?
#
loop_
_entity_poly.entity_id
_entity_poly.type
_entity_poly.pdbx_seq_one_letter_code
_entity_poly.pdbx_strand_id
1 'polypeptide(L)'
;MPVLRVALDLPLHRLFDYVAETASTADIGYRVRVPFGRGEKLGVIVEVVGESDWPLDQLKQAVEILRDLPPLPADFFRLCEFASTYYQAAFGEVVLQALPVGLKRLDPPDRRSGRAIRKPEAIQPPALTDEQTAALAAIDPGAGFSVHLLHGVTGSGKTEVYLRL
;
A
#
# COMPACT_ATOMS: atom_id res chain seq x y z
N MET A 1 25.64 -9.13 0.69
CA MET A 1 24.71 -8.88 -0.44
C MET A 1 23.34 -8.61 0.15
N PRO A 2 22.64 -7.52 -0.21
CA PRO A 2 21.35 -7.22 0.39
C PRO A 2 20.32 -8.32 0.08
N VAL A 3 19.55 -8.68 1.09
CA VAL A 3 18.45 -9.64 1.00
C VAL A 3 17.13 -8.90 1.25
N LEU A 4 16.18 -9.07 0.34
CA LEU A 4 14.83 -8.57 0.45
C LEU A 4 13.97 -9.62 1.16
N ARG A 5 13.28 -9.23 2.23
CA ARG A 5 12.17 -9.99 2.80
C ARG A 5 10.86 -9.51 2.20
N VAL A 6 10.25 -10.37 1.43
CA VAL A 6 9.13 -10.03 0.54
C VAL A 6 7.84 -10.70 1.00
N ALA A 7 6.79 -9.89 1.16
CA ALA A 7 5.43 -10.37 1.33
C ALA A 7 4.85 -10.79 -0.02
N LEU A 8 4.34 -12.03 -0.12
CA LEU A 8 3.68 -12.58 -1.30
C LEU A 8 2.24 -12.96 -0.99
N ASP A 9 1.35 -12.87 -1.97
CA ASP A 9 -0.04 -13.35 -1.86
C ASP A 9 -0.07 -14.88 -1.84
N LEU A 10 0.20 -15.43 -0.66
CA LEU A 10 0.26 -16.86 -0.38
C LEU A 10 -0.25 -17.12 1.04
N PRO A 11 -0.98 -18.22 1.29
CA PRO A 11 -1.49 -18.60 2.60
C PRO A 11 -0.38 -19.17 3.50
N LEU A 12 0.73 -18.44 3.62
CA LEU A 12 1.89 -18.84 4.39
C LEU A 12 2.31 -17.72 5.35
N HIS A 13 2.42 -18.05 6.64
CA HIS A 13 2.80 -17.12 7.69
C HIS A 13 4.33 -16.88 7.72
N ARG A 14 4.89 -16.49 6.59
CA ARG A 14 6.32 -16.13 6.48
C ARG A 14 6.54 -15.14 5.34
N LEU A 15 7.64 -14.42 5.40
CA LEU A 15 8.21 -13.66 4.30
C LEU A 15 9.11 -14.56 3.45
N PHE A 16 9.43 -14.12 2.25
CA PHE A 16 10.28 -14.84 1.31
C PHE A 16 11.53 -14.03 1.01
N ASP A 17 12.68 -14.68 1.09
CA ASP A 17 13.97 -14.04 0.91
C ASP A 17 14.41 -14.12 -0.55
N TYR A 18 14.85 -12.95 -1.07
CA TYR A 18 15.42 -12.80 -2.40
C TYR A 18 16.66 -11.92 -2.34
N VAL A 19 17.65 -12.20 -3.18
CA VAL A 19 18.82 -11.32 -3.31
C VAL A 19 18.53 -10.19 -4.30
N ALA A 20 19.08 -9.00 -4.02
CA ALA A 20 19.00 -7.87 -4.92
C ALA A 20 20.20 -6.93 -4.69
N GLU A 21 21.18 -6.93 -5.60
CA GLU A 21 22.45 -6.22 -5.44
C GLU A 21 22.31 -4.72 -5.20
N THR A 22 21.29 -4.10 -5.83
CA THR A 22 21.06 -2.65 -5.80
C THR A 22 20.07 -2.23 -4.71
N ALA A 23 19.62 -3.17 -3.87
CA ALA A 23 18.62 -2.86 -2.86
C ALA A 23 19.23 -2.16 -1.64
N SER A 24 18.43 -1.30 -1.05
CA SER A 24 18.73 -0.59 0.19
C SER A 24 17.50 -0.50 1.09
N THR A 25 17.66 -0.04 2.31
CA THR A 25 16.52 0.18 3.22
C THR A 25 15.50 1.20 2.70
N ALA A 26 15.89 2.05 1.74
CA ALA A 26 14.98 2.96 1.05
C ALA A 26 13.98 2.23 0.13
N ASP A 27 14.23 0.95 -0.15
CA ASP A 27 13.35 0.14 -0.99
C ASP A 27 12.23 -0.56 -0.20
N ILE A 28 12.18 -0.42 1.11
CA ILE A 28 11.07 -0.91 1.93
C ILE A 28 9.78 -0.21 1.51
N GLY A 29 8.72 -1.00 1.29
CA GLY A 29 7.43 -0.52 0.83
C GLY A 29 7.27 -0.51 -0.68
N TYR A 30 8.32 -0.66 -1.46
CA TYR A 30 8.18 -0.82 -2.90
C TYR A 30 7.68 -2.20 -3.27
N ARG A 31 6.96 -2.24 -4.39
CA ARG A 31 6.58 -3.48 -5.03
C ARG A 31 7.80 -4.10 -5.70
N VAL A 32 7.83 -5.41 -5.76
CA VAL A 32 8.93 -6.16 -6.37
C VAL A 32 8.41 -7.33 -7.18
N ARG A 33 9.02 -7.56 -8.33
CA ARG A 33 8.80 -8.74 -9.15
C ARG A 33 9.82 -9.80 -8.77
N VAL A 34 9.34 -10.99 -8.41
CA VAL A 34 10.20 -12.08 -7.94
C VAL A 34 9.87 -13.39 -8.66
N PRO A 35 10.86 -14.25 -8.89
CA PRO A 35 10.63 -15.57 -9.45
C PRO A 35 9.98 -16.48 -8.41
N PHE A 36 8.84 -17.08 -8.74
CA PHE A 36 8.13 -18.00 -7.86
C PHE A 36 7.56 -19.19 -8.63
N GLY A 37 7.93 -20.40 -8.23
CA GLY A 37 7.56 -21.61 -8.96
C GLY A 37 8.14 -21.60 -10.38
N ARG A 38 7.26 -21.71 -11.39
CA ARG A 38 7.63 -21.68 -12.82
C ARG A 38 7.42 -20.29 -13.46
N GLY A 39 7.04 -19.31 -12.69
CA GLY A 39 6.74 -17.95 -13.18
C GLY A 39 7.22 -16.88 -12.22
N GLU A 40 6.59 -15.73 -12.30
CA GLU A 40 6.88 -14.57 -11.48
C GLU A 40 5.65 -14.18 -10.66
N LYS A 41 5.89 -13.59 -9.50
CA LYS A 41 4.85 -13.00 -8.65
C LYS A 41 5.20 -11.56 -8.30
N LEU A 42 4.17 -10.77 -8.08
CA LEU A 42 4.28 -9.49 -7.43
C LEU A 42 4.37 -9.70 -5.92
N GLY A 43 5.30 -9.04 -5.29
CA GLY A 43 5.42 -8.93 -3.86
C GLY A 43 5.59 -7.49 -3.41
N VAL A 44 5.68 -7.31 -2.11
CA VAL A 44 6.02 -6.03 -1.46
C VAL A 44 7.23 -6.25 -0.54
N ILE A 45 8.23 -5.38 -0.64
CA ILE A 45 9.41 -5.41 0.20
C ILE A 45 9.02 -4.92 1.60
N VAL A 46 9.18 -5.79 2.58
CA VAL A 46 8.88 -5.50 3.99
C VAL A 46 10.14 -5.11 4.75
N GLU A 47 11.24 -5.80 4.47
CA GLU A 47 12.53 -5.56 5.10
C GLU A 47 13.66 -5.70 4.08
N VAL A 48 14.78 -5.03 4.36
CA VAL A 48 16.06 -5.23 3.66
C VAL A 48 17.11 -5.53 4.71
N VAL A 49 17.66 -6.74 4.65
CA VAL A 49 18.62 -7.25 5.63
C VAL A 49 19.94 -7.64 4.98
N GLY A 50 21.00 -7.74 5.78
CA GLY A 50 22.33 -8.18 5.30
C GLY A 50 22.50 -9.70 5.24
N GLU A 51 21.69 -10.41 6.01
CA GLU A 51 21.77 -11.86 6.18
C GLU A 51 20.40 -12.51 6.05
N SER A 52 20.38 -13.79 5.70
CA SER A 52 19.18 -14.62 5.61
C SER A 52 19.41 -15.91 6.39
N ASP A 53 18.32 -16.53 6.84
CA ASP A 53 18.35 -17.88 7.44
C ASP A 53 18.69 -18.97 6.40
N TRP A 54 18.64 -18.61 5.12
CA TRP A 54 18.97 -19.50 4.00
C TRP A 54 20.34 -19.16 3.42
N PRO A 55 21.11 -20.17 2.95
CA PRO A 55 22.34 -19.95 2.23
C PRO A 55 22.11 -19.02 1.02
N LEU A 56 22.97 -18.03 0.82
CA LEU A 56 22.81 -17.03 -0.25
C LEU A 56 22.80 -17.62 -1.66
N ASP A 57 23.50 -18.74 -1.86
CA ASP A 57 23.55 -19.48 -3.12
C ASP A 57 22.23 -20.21 -3.46
N GLN A 58 21.36 -20.38 -2.49
CA GLN A 58 20.02 -20.96 -2.67
C GLN A 58 18.94 -19.89 -2.86
N LEU A 59 19.24 -18.64 -2.56
CA LEU A 59 18.31 -17.54 -2.76
C LEU A 59 18.23 -17.16 -4.24
N LYS A 60 17.00 -16.98 -4.71
CA LYS A 60 16.77 -16.47 -6.06
C LYS A 60 16.95 -14.96 -6.10
N GLN A 61 17.43 -14.45 -7.23
CA GLN A 61 17.51 -13.03 -7.45
C GLN A 61 16.13 -12.44 -7.74
N ALA A 62 15.81 -11.29 -7.14
CA ALA A 62 14.64 -10.51 -7.51
C ALA A 62 14.78 -10.03 -8.96
N VAL A 63 13.67 -10.07 -9.70
CA VAL A 63 13.67 -9.67 -11.12
C VAL A 63 13.76 -8.15 -11.25
N GLU A 64 12.93 -7.43 -10.50
CA GLU A 64 12.85 -5.97 -10.60
C GLU A 64 12.18 -5.36 -9.37
N ILE A 65 12.74 -4.28 -8.85
CA ILE A 65 12.09 -3.43 -7.85
C ILE A 65 11.32 -2.33 -8.59
N LEU A 66 9.99 -2.29 -8.41
CA LEU A 66 9.09 -1.37 -9.11
C LEU A 66 9.03 -0.03 -8.36
N ARG A 67 9.81 0.94 -8.80
CA ARG A 67 9.89 2.29 -8.20
C ARG A 67 9.06 3.34 -8.95
N ASP A 68 8.10 2.90 -9.76
CA ASP A 68 7.22 3.74 -10.58
C ASP A 68 6.19 4.53 -9.75
N LEU A 69 5.94 4.12 -8.53
CA LEU A 69 5.05 4.75 -7.56
C LEU A 69 5.76 4.88 -6.20
N PRO A 70 5.31 5.80 -5.34
CA PRO A 70 5.85 5.91 -3.99
C PRO A 70 5.75 4.59 -3.20
N PRO A 71 6.66 4.34 -2.25
CA PRO A 71 6.60 3.16 -1.40
C PRO A 71 5.38 3.23 -0.47
N LEU A 72 4.90 2.07 -0.07
CA LEU A 72 3.86 1.95 0.94
C LEU A 72 4.40 2.46 2.30
N PRO A 73 3.63 3.29 3.02
CA PRO A 73 4.10 3.87 4.27
C PRO A 73 4.14 2.84 5.40
N ALA A 74 4.95 3.11 6.43
CA ALA A 74 5.09 2.23 7.58
C ALA A 74 3.75 1.95 8.31
N ASP A 75 2.85 2.93 8.33
CA ASP A 75 1.52 2.80 8.94
C ASP A 75 0.65 1.76 8.25
N PHE A 76 0.81 1.62 6.93
CA PHE A 76 0.15 0.57 6.17
C PHE A 76 0.58 -0.82 6.64
N PHE A 77 1.87 -1.03 6.87
CA PHE A 77 2.37 -2.32 7.37
C PHE A 77 1.89 -2.60 8.80
N ARG A 78 1.90 -1.59 9.67
CA ARG A 78 1.36 -1.74 11.04
C ARG A 78 -0.13 -2.15 11.03
N LEU A 79 -0.91 -1.57 10.14
CA LEU A 79 -2.32 -1.96 9.97
C LEU A 79 -2.44 -3.40 9.44
N CYS A 80 -1.62 -3.79 8.48
CA CYS A 80 -1.60 -5.16 7.95
C CYS A 80 -1.16 -6.19 9.00
N GLU A 81 -0.18 -5.87 9.85
CA GLU A 81 0.26 -6.72 10.96
C GLU A 81 -0.87 -6.91 11.98
N PHE A 82 -1.53 -5.82 12.37
CA PHE A 82 -2.70 -5.90 13.23
C PHE A 82 -3.79 -6.79 12.62
N ALA A 83 -4.15 -6.59 11.37
CA ALA A 83 -5.17 -7.38 10.68
C ALA A 83 -4.77 -8.85 10.55
N SER A 84 -3.51 -9.13 10.19
CA SER A 84 -2.96 -10.49 10.11
C SER A 84 -3.08 -11.22 11.45
N THR A 85 -2.70 -10.56 12.54
CA THR A 85 -2.78 -11.13 13.90
C THR A 85 -4.22 -11.31 14.37
N TYR A 86 -5.06 -10.31 14.16
CA TYR A 86 -6.45 -10.32 14.63
C TYR A 86 -7.31 -11.35 13.90
N TYR A 87 -7.17 -11.44 12.57
CA TYR A 87 -7.95 -12.37 11.74
C TYR A 87 -7.25 -13.70 11.48
N GLN A 88 -6.06 -13.93 12.05
CA GLN A 88 -5.26 -15.13 11.84
C GLN A 88 -5.00 -15.43 10.34
N ALA A 89 -4.83 -14.39 9.55
CA ALA A 89 -4.56 -14.46 8.12
C ALA A 89 -3.06 -14.33 7.83
N ALA A 90 -2.58 -14.94 6.77
CA ALA A 90 -1.18 -14.81 6.36
C ALA A 90 -0.85 -13.35 6.02
N PHE A 91 0.22 -12.80 6.60
CA PHE A 91 0.61 -11.39 6.44
C PHE A 91 0.74 -10.98 4.97
N GLY A 92 1.35 -11.85 4.14
CA GLY A 92 1.49 -11.59 2.71
C GLY A 92 0.16 -11.47 1.98
N GLU A 93 -0.83 -12.31 2.32
CA GLU A 93 -2.18 -12.19 1.76
C GLU A 93 -2.83 -10.85 2.16
N VAL A 94 -2.74 -10.48 3.45
CA VAL A 94 -3.30 -9.20 3.93
C VAL A 94 -2.70 -8.01 3.21
N VAL A 95 -1.36 -7.95 3.11
CA VAL A 95 -0.65 -6.87 2.41
C VAL A 95 -1.09 -6.77 0.95
N LEU A 96 -1.04 -7.89 0.23
CA LEU A 96 -1.33 -7.88 -1.20
C LEU A 96 -2.83 -7.68 -1.48
N GLN A 97 -3.73 -8.21 -0.64
CA GLN A 97 -5.18 -8.01 -0.81
C GLN A 97 -5.62 -6.57 -0.51
N ALA A 98 -4.96 -5.89 0.41
CA ALA A 98 -5.21 -4.48 0.70
C ALA A 98 -4.81 -3.52 -0.44
N LEU A 99 -3.96 -3.97 -1.38
CA LEU A 99 -3.57 -3.14 -2.52
C LEU A 99 -4.74 -2.96 -3.51
N PRO A 100 -4.90 -1.77 -4.10
CA PRO A 100 -5.77 -1.56 -5.25
C PRO A 100 -5.44 -2.49 -6.41
N VAL A 101 -6.46 -2.91 -7.17
CA VAL A 101 -6.31 -3.87 -8.28
C VAL A 101 -5.25 -3.44 -9.29
N GLY A 102 -5.14 -2.14 -9.58
CA GLY A 102 -4.13 -1.60 -10.50
C GLY A 102 -2.69 -1.82 -10.01
N LEU A 103 -2.47 -1.90 -8.70
CA LEU A 103 -1.15 -2.11 -8.10
C LEU A 103 -0.77 -3.60 -7.99
N LYS A 104 -1.72 -4.50 -8.19
CA LYS A 104 -1.50 -5.96 -8.15
C LYS A 104 -0.99 -6.54 -9.48
N ARG A 105 -0.90 -5.74 -10.52
CA ARG A 105 -0.44 -6.19 -11.83
C ARG A 105 1.09 -6.14 -11.91
N LEU A 106 1.69 -7.16 -12.53
CA LEU A 106 3.12 -7.21 -12.81
C LEU A 106 3.52 -6.19 -13.88
N ASP A 107 2.66 -6.02 -14.88
CA ASP A 107 2.89 -5.04 -15.92
C ASP A 107 2.18 -3.73 -15.54
N PRO A 108 2.85 -2.58 -15.71
CA PRO A 108 2.18 -1.30 -15.56
C PRO A 108 0.98 -1.24 -16.50
N PRO A 109 -0.15 -0.68 -16.09
CA PRO A 109 -1.27 -0.51 -16.98
C PRO A 109 -0.77 0.22 -18.22
N ASP A 110 -0.99 -0.38 -19.40
CA ASP A 110 -0.59 0.23 -20.67
C ASP A 110 -1.16 1.66 -20.73
N ARG A 111 -0.28 2.66 -20.57
CA ARG A 111 -0.65 4.08 -20.63
C ARG A 111 -1.28 4.45 -21.97
N ARG A 112 -1.13 3.58 -22.99
CA ARG A 112 -1.71 3.77 -24.32
C ARG A 112 -3.18 3.36 -24.39
N SER A 113 -3.65 2.47 -23.50
CA SER A 113 -5.08 2.12 -23.39
C SER A 113 -5.83 3.04 -22.40
N GLY A 114 -5.13 3.92 -21.72
CA GLY A 114 -5.72 4.92 -20.87
C GLY A 114 -6.47 5.93 -21.74
N ARG A 115 -7.79 5.82 -21.79
CA ARG A 115 -8.66 6.95 -22.09
C ARG A 115 -8.01 8.15 -21.37
N ALA A 116 -7.48 9.10 -22.15
CA ALA A 116 -6.85 10.28 -21.60
C ALA A 116 -7.76 10.77 -20.47
N ILE A 117 -7.26 10.68 -19.23
CA ILE A 117 -7.99 11.27 -18.10
C ILE A 117 -8.04 12.74 -18.49
N ARG A 118 -9.18 13.16 -19.04
CA ARG A 118 -9.44 14.59 -19.21
C ARG A 118 -9.11 15.16 -17.83
N LYS A 119 -8.09 16.02 -17.77
CA LYS A 119 -7.89 16.82 -16.56
C LYS A 119 -9.28 17.38 -16.25
N PRO A 120 -9.90 17.01 -15.13
CA PRO A 120 -11.17 17.62 -14.80
C PRO A 120 -10.90 19.11 -14.84
N GLU A 121 -11.71 19.86 -15.61
CA GLU A 121 -11.76 21.30 -15.43
C GLU A 121 -11.86 21.50 -13.94
N ALA A 122 -11.08 22.45 -13.42
CA ALA A 122 -11.05 22.73 -11.99
C ALA A 122 -12.48 23.07 -11.54
N ILE A 123 -13.22 22.04 -11.16
CA ILE A 123 -14.56 22.19 -10.60
C ILE A 123 -14.30 22.89 -9.25
N GLN A 124 -14.74 24.13 -9.14
CA GLN A 124 -14.70 24.80 -7.83
C GLN A 124 -15.55 23.95 -6.88
N PRO A 125 -14.96 23.51 -5.77
CA PRO A 125 -15.71 22.74 -4.79
C PRO A 125 -16.90 23.56 -4.30
N PRO A 126 -18.05 22.93 -4.05
CA PRO A 126 -19.25 23.63 -3.59
C PRO A 126 -18.96 24.40 -2.29
N ALA A 127 -19.64 25.52 -2.09
CA ALA A 127 -19.55 26.24 -0.81
C ALA A 127 -20.08 25.33 0.32
N LEU A 128 -19.38 25.34 1.43
CA LEU A 128 -19.81 24.60 2.62
C LEU A 128 -21.01 25.28 3.27
N THR A 129 -21.90 24.49 3.85
CA THR A 129 -22.94 25.01 4.75
C THR A 129 -22.30 25.38 6.10
N ASP A 130 -23.00 26.18 6.89
CA ASP A 130 -22.56 26.58 8.24
C ASP A 130 -22.32 25.35 9.13
N GLU A 131 -23.16 24.34 9.04
CA GLU A 131 -23.05 23.07 9.78
C GLU A 131 -21.81 22.27 9.34
N GLN A 132 -21.52 22.21 8.04
CA GLN A 132 -20.33 21.54 7.52
C GLN A 132 -19.05 22.28 7.93
N THR A 133 -19.09 23.61 7.93
CA THR A 133 -17.97 24.44 8.39
C THR A 133 -17.72 24.25 9.89
N ALA A 134 -18.77 24.20 10.70
CA ALA A 134 -18.66 23.92 12.12
C ALA A 134 -18.12 22.51 12.39
N ALA A 135 -18.57 21.50 11.62
CA ALA A 135 -18.07 20.12 11.74
C ALA A 135 -16.57 20.03 11.42
N LEU A 136 -16.11 20.71 10.36
CA LEU A 136 -14.68 20.75 10.00
C LEU A 136 -13.84 21.44 11.09
N ALA A 137 -14.34 22.55 11.63
CA ALA A 137 -13.63 23.28 12.69
C ALA A 137 -13.52 22.47 14.01
N ALA A 138 -14.43 21.50 14.23
CA ALA A 138 -14.41 20.65 15.41
C ALA A 138 -13.43 19.46 15.29
N ILE A 139 -12.91 19.19 14.07
CA ILE A 139 -11.99 18.07 13.81
C ILE A 139 -10.60 18.63 13.59
N ASP A 140 -9.65 18.29 14.47
CA ASP A 140 -8.24 18.62 14.30
C ASP A 140 -7.45 17.33 13.95
N PRO A 141 -7.08 17.13 12.66
CA PRO A 141 -6.32 15.96 12.26
C PRO A 141 -4.91 15.89 12.89
N GLY A 142 -4.40 17.02 13.39
CA GLY A 142 -3.07 17.12 14.00
C GLY A 142 -3.03 16.79 15.52
N ALA A 143 -4.19 16.69 16.17
CA ALA A 143 -4.28 16.49 17.62
C ALA A 143 -4.00 15.05 18.11
N GLY A 144 -3.58 14.14 17.22
CA GLY A 144 -3.37 12.73 17.52
C GLY A 144 -4.64 11.91 17.33
N PHE A 145 -4.71 10.73 17.96
CA PHE A 145 -5.88 9.85 17.80
C PHE A 145 -7.11 10.45 18.48
N SER A 146 -8.16 10.66 17.70
CA SER A 146 -9.46 11.12 18.17
C SER A 146 -10.58 10.41 17.41
N VAL A 147 -11.74 10.27 18.04
CA VAL A 147 -12.92 9.67 17.43
C VAL A 147 -14.02 10.72 17.36
N HIS A 148 -14.49 11.00 16.16
CA HIS A 148 -15.56 11.96 15.89
C HIS A 148 -16.76 11.24 15.27
N LEU A 149 -17.96 11.53 15.75
CA LEU A 149 -19.22 11.07 15.14
C LEU A 149 -19.82 12.17 14.28
N LEU A 150 -19.74 12.00 12.96
CA LEU A 150 -20.43 12.88 12.02
C LEU A 150 -21.84 12.35 11.76
N HIS A 151 -22.83 12.90 12.48
CA HIS A 151 -24.23 12.52 12.36
C HIS A 151 -24.95 13.37 11.29
N GLY A 152 -25.76 12.73 10.45
CA GLY A 152 -26.55 13.42 9.42
C GLY A 152 -27.30 12.42 8.53
N VAL A 153 -28.42 12.85 7.96
CA VAL A 153 -29.22 12.03 7.04
C VAL A 153 -28.48 11.73 5.73
N THR A 154 -28.95 10.76 4.98
CA THR A 154 -28.41 10.47 3.64
C THR A 154 -28.60 11.71 2.74
N GLY A 155 -27.57 12.09 2.01
CA GLY A 155 -27.60 13.30 1.16
C GLY A 155 -27.28 14.62 1.87
N SER A 156 -26.99 14.63 3.18
CA SER A 156 -26.63 15.86 3.93
C SER A 156 -25.23 16.43 3.62
N GLY A 157 -24.53 15.85 2.65
CA GLY A 157 -23.20 16.34 2.25
C GLY A 157 -22.06 15.93 3.18
N LYS A 158 -22.18 14.87 3.98
CA LYS A 158 -21.08 14.33 4.82
C LYS A 158 -19.79 14.06 4.03
N THR A 159 -19.94 13.61 2.80
CA THR A 159 -18.79 13.34 1.91
C THR A 159 -17.95 14.60 1.67
N GLU A 160 -18.57 15.77 1.57
CA GLU A 160 -17.85 17.03 1.40
C GLU A 160 -16.96 17.35 2.61
N VAL A 161 -17.44 17.02 3.82
CA VAL A 161 -16.63 17.16 5.04
C VAL A 161 -15.41 16.24 4.99
N TYR A 162 -15.59 14.97 4.60
CA TYR A 162 -14.46 14.02 4.49
C TYR A 162 -13.43 14.39 3.40
N LEU A 163 -13.88 15.02 2.32
CA LEU A 163 -12.98 15.45 1.24
C LEU A 163 -12.14 16.68 1.58
N ARG A 164 -12.48 17.37 2.67
CA ARG A 164 -11.79 18.58 3.13
C ARG A 164 -10.96 18.39 4.39
N LEU A 165 -10.99 17.22 5.00
CA LEU A 165 -10.10 16.77 6.07
C LEU A 165 -8.81 16.21 5.49
#